data_5bb3c24c31a67b549db8e04edd5c9b23
#
_entry.id   5bb3c24c31a67b549db8e04edd5c9b23
#
_cell.length_a   1.000
_cell.length_b   1.000
_cell.length_c   1.000
_cell.angle_alpha   90.00
_cell.angle_beta   90.00
_cell.angle_gamma   90.00
#
_symmetry.space_group_name_H-M   'P 1'
#
loop_
_entity.id
_entity.type
_entity.pdbx_description
1 polymer ?
#
loop_
_entity_poly.entity_id
_entity_poly.type
_entity_poly.pdbx_seq_one_letter_code
_entity_poly.pdbx_strand_id
1 'polypeptide(L)'
;ANTNRDGLTLDGINRQLALLDTRLEKYLHQLNENDLVETAQEQLSELSDELGVESSLLEKIARLSQQVEELQAEKQRMLDEGSQRSFPSDREARLMKTRNGFLPAYNVQSVVDSQHHLIGAMQVTDHPNDFEDLQPSIHAMQEDLQVEVAQAVADTGYANEEQILCKLAEGLRRTEGTQS
;
A
#
# COMPACT_ATOMS: atom_id res chain seq x y z
N ALA A 1 -9.63 -10.01 7.85
CA ALA A 1 -8.48 -10.46 7.06
C ALA A 1 -8.66 -9.95 5.64
N ASN A 2 -7.65 -9.27 5.09
CA ASN A 2 -7.64 -8.83 3.71
C ASN A 2 -7.74 -10.04 2.78
N THR A 3 -8.67 -9.99 1.85
CA THR A 3 -8.78 -11.00 0.79
C THR A 3 -8.38 -10.37 -0.53
N ASN A 4 -8.02 -11.20 -1.51
CA ASN A 4 -7.71 -10.71 -2.85
C ASN A 4 -8.87 -9.92 -3.52
N ARG A 5 -10.10 -10.06 -2.97
CA ARG A 5 -11.31 -9.35 -3.43
C ARG A 5 -11.38 -7.92 -2.88
N ASP A 6 -10.70 -7.63 -1.75
CA ASP A 6 -10.77 -6.34 -1.08
C ASP A 6 -9.75 -5.34 -1.63
N GLY A 7 -8.85 -5.79 -2.53
CA GLY A 7 -7.87 -4.93 -3.17
C GLY A 7 -8.48 -4.00 -4.22
N LEU A 8 -8.21 -2.70 -4.09
CA LEU A 8 -8.55 -1.69 -5.08
C LEU A 8 -7.57 -1.77 -6.26
N THR A 9 -8.11 -1.77 -7.48
CA THR A 9 -7.32 -1.63 -8.72
C THR A 9 -7.54 -0.24 -9.31
N LEU A 10 -6.61 0.24 -10.14
CA LEU A 10 -6.76 1.53 -10.84
C LEU A 10 -8.06 1.61 -11.62
N ASP A 11 -8.46 0.53 -12.32
CA ASP A 11 -9.74 0.49 -13.02
C ASP A 11 -10.94 0.52 -12.06
N GLY A 12 -10.82 -0.15 -10.91
CA GLY A 12 -11.83 -0.12 -9.85
C GLY A 12 -12.02 1.29 -9.29
N ILE A 13 -10.92 1.97 -8.98
CA ILE A 13 -10.93 3.36 -8.50
C ILE A 13 -11.54 4.29 -9.55
N ASN A 14 -11.14 4.18 -10.82
CA ASN A 14 -11.68 5.02 -11.88
C ASN A 14 -13.21 4.83 -12.07
N ARG A 15 -13.70 3.59 -11.96
CA ARG A 15 -15.16 3.32 -11.99
C ARG A 15 -15.88 3.92 -10.79
N GLN A 16 -15.29 3.82 -9.60
CA GLN A 16 -15.87 4.40 -8.38
C GLN A 16 -15.89 5.93 -8.46
N LEU A 17 -14.82 6.56 -8.93
CA LEU A 17 -14.77 8.01 -9.15
C LEU A 17 -15.88 8.45 -10.12
N ALA A 18 -16.03 7.80 -11.28
CA ALA A 18 -17.08 8.14 -12.24
C ALA A 18 -18.50 8.01 -11.65
N LEU A 19 -18.74 7.01 -10.80
CA LEU A 19 -20.03 6.85 -10.11
C LEU A 19 -20.25 7.95 -9.06
N LEU A 20 -19.22 8.35 -8.34
CA LEU A 20 -19.31 9.44 -7.35
C LEU A 20 -19.52 10.78 -8.03
N ASP A 21 -18.81 11.05 -9.14
CA ASP A 21 -18.99 12.28 -9.93
C ASP A 21 -20.45 12.40 -10.42
N THR A 22 -21.00 11.32 -11.00
CA THR A 22 -22.39 11.29 -11.46
C THR A 22 -23.40 11.57 -10.31
N ARG A 23 -23.11 11.05 -9.10
CA ARG A 23 -23.95 11.31 -7.92
C ARG A 23 -23.82 12.75 -7.44
N LEU A 24 -22.61 13.26 -7.46
CA LEU A 24 -22.30 14.63 -7.05
C LEU A 24 -22.98 15.64 -7.98
N GLU A 25 -22.90 15.43 -9.30
CA GLU A 25 -23.62 16.23 -10.29
C GLU A 25 -25.13 16.22 -10.06
N LYS A 26 -25.70 15.05 -9.74
CA LYS A 26 -27.13 14.93 -9.44
C LYS A 26 -27.53 15.75 -8.21
N TYR A 27 -26.75 15.71 -7.13
CA TYR A 27 -27.04 16.47 -5.92
C TYR A 27 -26.83 17.97 -6.11
N LEU A 28 -25.81 18.37 -6.88
CA LEU A 28 -25.61 19.77 -7.25
C LEU A 28 -26.77 20.30 -8.11
N HIS A 29 -27.28 19.49 -9.02
CA HIS A 29 -28.45 19.85 -9.83
C HIS A 29 -29.69 20.03 -8.94
N GLN A 30 -29.91 19.12 -7.97
CA GLN A 30 -31.02 19.25 -7.02
C GLN A 30 -30.92 20.50 -6.15
N LEU A 31 -29.70 20.88 -5.71
CA LEU A 31 -29.47 22.13 -4.99
C LEU A 31 -29.85 23.34 -5.85
N ASN A 32 -29.35 23.38 -7.09
CA ASN A 32 -29.60 24.48 -7.99
C ASN A 32 -31.10 24.59 -8.39
N GLU A 33 -31.82 23.47 -8.48
CA GLU A 33 -33.28 23.49 -8.66
C GLU A 33 -34.02 24.02 -7.42
N ASN A 34 -33.57 23.65 -6.22
CA ASN A 34 -34.16 24.18 -4.97
C ASN A 34 -33.92 25.70 -4.85
N ASP A 35 -32.69 26.18 -5.11
CA ASP A 35 -32.36 27.59 -5.13
C ASP A 35 -33.23 28.40 -6.10
N LEU A 36 -33.53 27.82 -7.30
CA LEU A 36 -34.41 28.45 -8.28
C LEU A 36 -35.89 28.47 -7.82
N VAL A 37 -36.31 27.43 -7.08
CA VAL A 37 -37.66 27.35 -6.51
C VAL A 37 -37.79 28.32 -5.34
N GLU A 38 -36.78 28.43 -4.46
CA GLU A 38 -36.76 29.43 -3.36
C GLU A 38 -36.80 30.85 -3.87
N THR A 39 -36.01 31.18 -4.92
CA THR A 39 -36.04 32.52 -5.53
C THR A 39 -37.43 32.84 -6.10
N ALA A 40 -38.20 31.85 -6.49
CA ALA A 40 -39.58 32.01 -6.95
C ALA A 40 -40.60 32.02 -5.79
N GLN A 41 -40.29 31.40 -4.65
CA GLN A 41 -41.16 31.32 -3.47
C GLN A 41 -40.89 32.41 -2.44
N GLU A 42 -39.71 33.03 -2.38
CA GLU A 42 -39.44 34.21 -1.55
C GLU A 42 -40.38 35.39 -1.87
N GLN A 43 -41.05 35.34 -3.03
CA GLN A 43 -42.11 36.27 -3.39
C GLN A 43 -43.49 35.89 -2.83
N LEU A 44 -43.66 34.75 -2.14
CA LEU A 44 -45.00 34.23 -1.84
C LEU A 44 -45.25 33.69 -0.43
N SER A 45 -44.32 33.52 0.48
CA SER A 45 -44.68 33.25 1.89
C SER A 45 -43.47 33.24 2.85
N GLU A 46 -43.52 34.13 3.83
CA GLU A 46 -42.91 33.95 5.15
C GLU A 46 -43.53 32.72 5.81
N LEU A 47 -42.82 31.60 5.95
CA LEU A 47 -42.93 30.64 7.05
C LEU A 47 -42.39 29.23 6.69
N SER A 48 -41.29 28.89 7.38
CA SER A 48 -41.00 27.59 8.01
C SER A 48 -40.80 26.29 7.20
N ASP A 49 -39.77 25.59 7.60
CA ASP A 49 -39.48 24.15 7.50
C ASP A 49 -38.47 23.62 6.43
N GLU A 50 -37.85 24.43 5.60
CA GLU A 50 -36.92 23.91 4.57
C GLU A 50 -35.46 23.83 4.99
N LEU A 51 -35.04 24.41 6.12
CA LEU A 51 -33.67 24.34 6.65
C LEU A 51 -33.14 22.89 6.87
N GLY A 52 -34.04 21.90 7.06
CA GLY A 52 -33.66 20.52 7.33
C GLY A 52 -33.24 19.71 6.10
N VAL A 53 -33.81 20.00 4.91
CA VAL A 53 -33.54 19.24 3.67
C VAL A 53 -32.25 19.75 3.03
N GLU A 54 -32.03 21.03 3.03
CA GLU A 54 -30.83 21.65 2.45
C GLU A 54 -29.57 21.30 3.23
N SER A 55 -29.62 21.35 4.57
CA SER A 55 -28.50 20.90 5.42
C SER A 55 -28.16 19.43 5.17
N SER A 56 -29.16 18.55 4.97
CA SER A 56 -28.97 17.13 4.64
C SER A 56 -28.34 16.93 3.27
N LEU A 57 -28.65 17.76 2.28
CA LEU A 57 -28.08 17.70 0.93
C LEU A 57 -26.61 18.16 0.94
N LEU A 58 -26.32 19.27 1.60
CA LEU A 58 -24.95 19.77 1.79
C LEU A 58 -24.06 18.79 2.52
N GLU A 59 -24.56 18.12 3.56
CA GLU A 59 -23.83 17.03 4.23
C GLU A 59 -23.52 15.85 3.30
N LYS A 60 -24.46 15.46 2.44
CA LYS A 60 -24.25 14.39 1.47
C LYS A 60 -23.21 14.78 0.44
N ILE A 61 -23.25 16.00 -0.07
CA ILE A 61 -22.25 16.52 -1.00
C ILE A 61 -20.88 16.54 -0.35
N ALA A 62 -20.76 17.05 0.88
CA ALA A 62 -19.50 17.09 1.61
C ALA A 62 -18.90 15.69 1.81
N ARG A 63 -19.71 14.69 2.18
CA ARG A 63 -19.26 13.30 2.31
C ARG A 63 -18.80 12.71 0.97
N LEU A 64 -19.50 12.98 -0.12
CA LEU A 64 -19.11 12.49 -1.44
C LEU A 64 -17.83 13.16 -1.92
N SER A 65 -17.67 14.46 -1.71
CA SER A 65 -16.43 15.18 -2.05
C SER A 65 -15.23 14.62 -1.29
N GLN A 66 -15.39 14.34 0.00
CA GLN A 66 -14.34 13.70 0.79
C GLN A 66 -13.98 12.32 0.24
N GLN A 67 -14.96 11.49 -0.14
CA GLN A 67 -14.70 10.18 -0.74
C GLN A 67 -13.97 10.28 -2.08
N VAL A 68 -14.29 11.29 -2.89
CA VAL A 68 -13.58 11.56 -4.16
C VAL A 68 -12.13 11.92 -3.89
N GLU A 69 -11.86 12.81 -2.92
CA GLU A 69 -10.50 13.19 -2.53
C GLU A 69 -9.68 11.99 -2.03
N GLU A 70 -10.27 11.15 -1.17
CA GLU A 70 -9.62 9.95 -0.65
C GLU A 70 -9.26 8.95 -1.77
N LEU A 71 -10.17 8.72 -2.73
CA LEU A 71 -9.92 7.84 -3.86
C LEU A 71 -8.90 8.42 -4.86
N GLN A 72 -8.90 9.74 -5.06
CA GLN A 72 -7.91 10.41 -5.91
C GLN A 72 -6.52 10.34 -5.28
N ALA A 73 -6.40 10.57 -3.97
CA ALA A 73 -5.15 10.43 -3.24
C ALA A 73 -4.61 8.99 -3.31
N GLU A 74 -5.50 8.00 -3.15
CA GLU A 74 -5.11 6.59 -3.25
C GLU A 74 -4.67 6.22 -4.67
N LYS A 75 -5.37 6.72 -5.69
CA LYS A 75 -4.99 6.54 -7.09
C LYS A 75 -3.60 7.12 -7.37
N GLN A 76 -3.34 8.34 -6.90
CA GLN A 76 -2.05 9.00 -7.10
C GLN A 76 -0.93 8.20 -6.42
N ARG A 77 -1.15 7.76 -5.19
CA ARG A 77 -0.19 6.92 -4.47
C ARG A 77 0.14 5.63 -5.23
N MET A 78 -0.87 4.93 -5.74
CA MET A 78 -0.67 3.71 -6.54
C MET A 78 0.16 3.97 -7.80
N LEU A 79 -0.03 5.13 -8.44
CA LEU A 79 0.74 5.53 -9.62
C LEU A 79 2.20 5.83 -9.27
N ASP A 80 2.43 6.54 -8.17
CA ASP A 80 3.77 6.91 -7.71
C ASP A 80 4.58 5.69 -7.25
N GLU A 81 3.93 4.73 -6.60
CA GLU A 81 4.54 3.47 -6.16
C GLU A 81 4.61 2.39 -7.25
N GLY A 82 4.00 2.62 -8.42
CA GLY A 82 3.87 1.60 -9.48
C GLY A 82 3.05 0.38 -9.08
N SER A 83 2.21 0.51 -8.05
CA SER A 83 1.45 -0.58 -7.47
C SER A 83 0.21 -0.90 -8.29
N GLN A 84 -0.02 -2.18 -8.62
CA GLN A 84 -1.21 -2.61 -9.38
C GLN A 84 -2.47 -2.74 -8.51
N ARG A 85 -2.29 -2.88 -7.19
CA ARG A 85 -3.38 -3.02 -6.22
C ARG A 85 -3.02 -2.33 -4.92
N SER A 86 -4.02 -1.74 -4.31
CA SER A 86 -3.95 -1.18 -2.96
C SER A 86 -4.93 -1.93 -2.04
N PHE A 87 -4.55 -2.08 -0.79
CA PHE A 87 -5.37 -2.68 0.26
C PHE A 87 -5.65 -1.61 1.31
N PRO A 88 -6.83 -0.96 1.32
CA PRO A 88 -7.12 0.18 2.20
C PRO A 88 -6.96 -0.14 3.70
N SER A 89 -7.22 -1.38 4.11
CA SER A 89 -7.07 -1.83 5.49
C SER A 89 -5.63 -2.16 5.88
N ASP A 90 -4.73 -2.34 4.89
CA ASP A 90 -3.32 -2.67 5.10
C ASP A 90 -2.52 -2.22 3.88
N ARG A 91 -2.14 -0.95 3.88
CA ARG A 91 -1.52 -0.28 2.74
C ARG A 91 -0.12 -0.78 2.40
N GLU A 92 0.55 -1.38 3.35
CA GLU A 92 1.92 -1.90 3.18
C GLU A 92 1.92 -3.32 2.63
N ALA A 93 0.81 -4.07 2.77
CA ALA A 93 0.72 -5.42 2.25
C ALA A 93 0.84 -5.45 0.72
N ARG A 94 1.57 -6.43 0.21
CA ARG A 94 1.71 -6.68 -1.23
C ARG A 94 1.03 -7.98 -1.63
N LEU A 95 0.63 -8.05 -2.89
CA LEU A 95 -0.01 -9.25 -3.43
C LEU A 95 1.07 -10.31 -3.67
N MET A 96 1.10 -11.33 -2.83
CA MET A 96 2.09 -12.41 -2.88
C MET A 96 1.47 -13.72 -3.37
N LYS A 97 2.27 -14.50 -4.12
CA LYS A 97 1.87 -15.81 -4.60
C LYS A 97 1.98 -16.84 -3.47
N THR A 98 0.88 -17.51 -3.17
CA THR A 98 0.80 -18.60 -2.20
C THR A 98 0.35 -19.90 -2.87
N ARG A 99 0.34 -21.00 -2.13
CA ARG A 99 -0.19 -22.29 -2.62
C ARG A 99 -1.65 -22.22 -3.04
N ASN A 100 -2.41 -21.31 -2.43
CA ASN A 100 -3.86 -21.12 -2.66
C ASN A 100 -4.17 -19.94 -3.59
N GLY A 101 -3.18 -19.43 -4.32
CA GLY A 101 -3.32 -18.28 -5.20
C GLY A 101 -2.61 -17.04 -4.68
N PHE A 102 -3.08 -15.85 -5.07
CA PHE A 102 -2.49 -14.59 -4.66
C PHE A 102 -3.24 -14.00 -3.48
N LEU A 103 -2.53 -13.66 -2.41
CA LEU A 103 -3.06 -13.04 -1.19
C LEU A 103 -2.24 -11.81 -0.81
N PRO A 104 -2.87 -10.78 -0.20
CA PRO A 104 -2.11 -9.72 0.44
C PRO A 104 -1.36 -10.29 1.63
N ALA A 105 -0.05 -10.12 1.65
CA ALA A 105 0.83 -10.69 2.65
C ALA A 105 2.13 -9.90 2.77
N TYR A 106 2.92 -10.30 3.75
CA TYR A 106 4.30 -9.87 3.95
C TYR A 106 5.23 -11.06 3.74
N ASN A 107 6.45 -10.78 3.35
CA ASN A 107 7.52 -11.77 3.29
C ASN A 107 8.30 -11.72 4.61
N VAL A 108 8.50 -12.89 5.22
CA VAL A 108 9.24 -13.00 6.49
C VAL A 108 10.55 -13.72 6.22
N GLN A 109 11.64 -13.00 6.39
CA GLN A 109 12.99 -13.51 6.27
C GLN A 109 13.53 -13.91 7.64
N SER A 110 14.14 -15.08 7.75
CA SER A 110 14.77 -15.52 8.99
C SER A 110 16.16 -16.09 8.72
N VAL A 111 17.12 -15.64 9.50
CA VAL A 111 18.49 -16.17 9.50
C VAL A 111 18.66 -17.11 10.69
N VAL A 112 19.09 -18.32 10.42
CA VAL A 112 19.19 -19.39 11.40
C VAL A 112 20.64 -19.84 11.51
N ASP A 113 21.15 -19.95 12.75
CA ASP A 113 22.46 -20.51 13.02
C ASP A 113 22.50 -22.00 12.67
N SER A 114 23.51 -22.42 11.93
CA SER A 114 23.65 -23.80 11.45
C SER A 114 24.02 -24.81 12.55
N GLN A 115 24.59 -24.36 13.65
CA GLN A 115 25.09 -25.23 14.73
C GLN A 115 23.99 -25.55 15.75
N HIS A 116 23.24 -24.52 16.17
CA HIS A 116 22.25 -24.66 17.24
C HIS A 116 20.80 -24.48 16.76
N HIS A 117 20.62 -24.16 15.49
CA HIS A 117 19.31 -23.90 14.87
C HIS A 117 18.51 -22.79 15.56
N LEU A 118 19.20 -21.81 16.10
CA LEU A 118 18.57 -20.63 16.69
C LEU A 118 18.33 -19.56 15.62
N ILE A 119 17.21 -18.86 15.73
CA ILE A 119 16.94 -17.69 14.88
C ILE A 119 17.83 -16.56 15.38
N GLY A 120 18.77 -16.14 14.55
CA GLY A 120 19.70 -15.05 14.85
C GLY A 120 19.16 -13.67 14.41
N ALA A 121 18.36 -13.63 13.35
CA ALA A 121 17.68 -12.42 12.92
C ALA A 121 16.36 -12.77 12.24
N MET A 122 15.40 -11.84 12.30
CA MET A 122 14.13 -11.95 11.58
C MET A 122 13.72 -10.57 11.05
N GLN A 123 13.37 -10.52 9.79
CA GLN A 123 12.89 -9.30 9.12
C GLN A 123 11.56 -9.56 8.43
N VAL A 124 10.72 -8.52 8.38
CA VAL A 124 9.47 -8.53 7.63
C VAL A 124 9.62 -7.54 6.50
N THR A 125 9.41 -7.99 5.27
CA THR A 125 9.51 -7.15 4.06
C THR A 125 8.19 -7.19 3.29
N ASP A 126 7.97 -6.20 2.46
CA ASP A 126 6.87 -6.16 1.51
C ASP A 126 7.27 -6.64 0.10
N HIS A 127 8.51 -7.16 -0.03
CA HIS A 127 9.01 -7.71 -1.29
C HIS A 127 8.26 -8.98 -1.67
N PRO A 128 7.70 -9.08 -2.89
CA PRO A 128 6.95 -10.27 -3.31
C PRO A 128 7.84 -11.49 -3.61
N ASN A 129 9.15 -11.32 -3.62
CA ASN A 129 10.18 -12.35 -3.83
C ASN A 129 11.40 -12.06 -2.94
N ASP A 130 12.29 -13.05 -2.83
CA ASP A 130 13.44 -13.01 -1.93
C ASP A 130 14.72 -12.45 -2.57
N PHE A 131 14.65 -11.96 -3.82
CA PHE A 131 15.85 -11.58 -4.60
C PHE A 131 16.72 -10.50 -3.96
N GLU A 132 16.13 -9.62 -3.17
CA GLU A 132 16.84 -8.49 -2.55
C GLU A 132 17.06 -8.69 -1.04
N ASP A 133 16.53 -9.77 -0.46
CA ASP A 133 16.45 -9.92 0.99
C ASP A 133 17.65 -10.64 1.62
N LEU A 134 18.54 -11.29 0.83
CA LEU A 134 19.67 -12.05 1.37
C LEU A 134 20.67 -11.16 2.14
N GLN A 135 21.13 -10.10 1.51
CA GLN A 135 22.13 -9.18 2.08
C GLN A 135 21.61 -8.48 3.34
N PRO A 136 20.41 -7.84 3.30
CA PRO A 136 19.82 -7.21 4.47
C PRO A 136 19.66 -8.17 5.65
N SER A 137 19.22 -9.41 5.38
CA SER A 137 19.03 -10.42 6.43
C SER A 137 20.33 -10.85 7.11
N ILE A 138 21.40 -11.04 6.33
CA ILE A 138 22.72 -11.36 6.87
C ILE A 138 23.26 -10.17 7.69
N HIS A 139 23.08 -8.94 7.17
CA HIS A 139 23.54 -7.72 7.82
C HIS A 139 22.82 -7.50 9.17
N ALA A 140 21.50 -7.72 9.21
CA ALA A 140 20.73 -7.66 10.44
C ALA A 140 21.28 -8.62 11.52
N MET A 141 21.59 -9.87 11.16
CA MET A 141 22.18 -10.82 12.08
C MET A 141 23.56 -10.36 12.60
N GLN A 142 24.39 -9.82 11.70
CA GLN A 142 25.72 -9.31 12.06
C GLN A 142 25.64 -8.12 13.03
N GLU A 143 24.70 -7.20 12.80
CA GLU A 143 24.48 -6.03 13.66
C GLU A 143 23.87 -6.42 15.00
N ASP A 144 22.80 -7.21 15.00
CA ASP A 144 22.07 -7.55 16.21
C ASP A 144 22.89 -8.39 17.20
N LEU A 145 23.65 -9.35 16.65
CA LEU A 145 24.44 -10.27 17.49
C LEU A 145 25.93 -9.89 17.61
N GLN A 146 26.36 -8.85 16.90
CA GLN A 146 27.77 -8.43 16.84
C GLN A 146 28.72 -9.57 16.44
N VAL A 147 28.26 -10.40 15.51
CA VAL A 147 28.99 -11.56 15.00
C VAL A 147 29.41 -11.39 13.54
N GLU A 148 30.44 -12.07 13.13
CA GLU A 148 30.83 -12.13 11.73
C GLU A 148 30.27 -13.40 11.08
N VAL A 149 29.51 -13.25 9.98
CA VAL A 149 28.97 -14.36 9.21
C VAL A 149 29.98 -14.74 8.14
N ALA A 150 30.70 -15.84 8.36
CA ALA A 150 31.71 -16.35 7.43
C ALA A 150 31.08 -17.03 6.19
N GLN A 151 29.94 -17.69 6.34
CA GLN A 151 29.25 -18.39 5.28
C GLN A 151 27.75 -18.35 5.52
N ALA A 152 26.99 -18.13 4.44
CA ALA A 152 25.53 -18.24 4.44
C ALA A 152 25.08 -19.21 3.34
N VAL A 153 24.04 -19.98 3.64
CA VAL A 153 23.37 -20.87 2.69
C VAL A 153 21.93 -20.43 2.55
N ALA A 154 21.49 -20.20 1.34
CA ALA A 154 20.13 -19.80 1.01
C ALA A 154 19.61 -20.63 -0.17
N ASP A 155 18.30 -20.66 -0.38
CA ASP A 155 17.73 -21.33 -1.54
C ASP A 155 17.92 -20.51 -2.83
N THR A 156 17.50 -21.07 -3.96
CA THR A 156 17.63 -20.42 -5.28
C THR A 156 16.77 -19.17 -5.43
N GLY A 157 15.77 -18.97 -4.57
CA GLY A 157 14.92 -17.77 -4.54
C GLY A 157 15.71 -16.50 -4.22
N TYR A 158 16.84 -16.64 -3.53
CA TYR A 158 17.76 -15.55 -3.19
C TYR A 158 18.85 -15.30 -4.25
N ALA A 159 18.89 -16.08 -5.34
CA ALA A 159 19.93 -15.98 -6.34
C ALA A 159 19.78 -14.70 -7.18
N ASN A 160 20.44 -13.63 -6.73
CA ASN A 160 20.59 -12.37 -7.44
C ASN A 160 22.07 -12.15 -7.78
N GLU A 161 22.36 -12.00 -9.07
CA GLU A 161 23.73 -11.87 -9.58
C GLU A 161 24.44 -10.65 -8.96
N GLU A 162 23.78 -9.52 -8.81
CA GLU A 162 24.34 -8.31 -8.21
C GLU A 162 24.74 -8.52 -6.75
N GLN A 163 23.89 -9.17 -5.96
CA GLN A 163 24.16 -9.45 -4.54
C GLN A 163 25.31 -10.45 -4.37
N ILE A 164 25.41 -11.46 -5.24
CA ILE A 164 26.50 -12.43 -5.24
C ILE A 164 27.82 -11.75 -5.61
N LEU A 165 27.83 -10.91 -6.63
CA LEU A 165 29.01 -10.16 -7.06
C LEU A 165 29.47 -9.13 -6.00
N CYS A 166 28.57 -8.48 -5.32
CA CYS A 166 28.90 -7.57 -4.22
C CYS A 166 29.63 -8.30 -3.08
N LYS A 167 29.17 -9.46 -2.67
CA LYS A 167 29.82 -10.31 -1.66
C LYS A 167 31.20 -10.80 -2.08
N LEU A 168 31.36 -11.19 -3.33
CA LEU A 168 32.66 -11.57 -3.87
C LEU A 168 33.64 -10.40 -3.85
N ALA A 169 33.20 -9.19 -4.19
CA ALA A 169 34.02 -7.97 -4.17
C ALA A 169 34.42 -7.57 -2.73
N GLU A 170 33.56 -7.74 -1.74
CA GLU A 170 33.86 -7.52 -0.33
C GLU A 170 34.85 -8.57 0.22
N GLY A 171 34.69 -9.82 -0.15
CA GLY A 171 35.61 -10.90 0.19
C GLY A 171 37.00 -10.70 -0.38
N LEU A 172 37.10 -10.25 -1.64
CA LEU A 172 38.38 -9.93 -2.28
C LEU A 172 39.09 -8.73 -1.64
N ARG A 173 38.37 -7.69 -1.24
CA ARG A 173 38.94 -6.53 -0.49
C ARG A 173 39.48 -6.92 0.87
N ARG A 174 38.87 -7.87 1.56
CA ARG A 174 39.35 -8.36 2.88
C ARG A 174 40.66 -9.15 2.78
N THR A 175 40.83 -9.92 1.72
CA THR A 175 42.09 -10.68 1.52
C THR A 175 43.27 -9.78 1.17
N GLU A 176 43.05 -8.63 0.53
CA GLU A 176 44.12 -7.66 0.23
C GLU A 176 44.55 -6.83 1.45
N GLY A 177 43.66 -6.65 2.43
CA GLY A 177 43.96 -5.90 3.67
C GLY A 177 44.73 -6.68 4.74
N THR A 178 44.96 -7.99 4.59
CA THR A 178 45.60 -8.85 5.59
C THR A 178 47.08 -9.11 5.30
N GLN A 179 47.65 -8.47 4.27
CA GLN A 179 49.08 -8.53 3.97
C GLN A 179 49.76 -7.20 4.32
N SER A 180 49.83 -6.90 5.63
CA SER A 180 50.71 -5.81 6.13
C SER A 180 51.22 -6.18 7.54
#